data_2fea200f29b36b47fa5aaaef534c3e33
#
_entry.id   2fea200f29b36b47fa5aaaef534c3e33
#
_cell.length_a   1.000
_cell.length_b   1.000
_cell.length_c   1.000
_cell.angle_alpha   90.00
_cell.angle_beta   90.00
_cell.angle_gamma   90.00
#
_symmetry.space_group_name_H-M   'P 1'
#
loop_
_entity.id
_entity.type
_entity.pdbx_description
1 polymer ?
#
loop_
_entity_poly.entity_id
_entity_poly.type
_entity_poly.pdbx_seq_one_letter_code
_entity_poly.pdbx_strand_id
1 'polypeptide(L)'
;MVEQNIDGELDKILTQMTDIFKAIADPTRREILMMVVQEPTNVNTIAEKFNMSRPAVSKHLKILEENGLLFIQNSDIDGRQRNCYAQLGALKEIEVFIRQLEKFWNSKLNHLGDYLDKKKKKTK
;
A
#
# COMPACT_ATOMS: atom_id res chain seq x y z
N MET A 1 6.63 -30.95 10.45
CA MET A 1 5.97 -30.72 9.16
C MET A 1 4.94 -29.60 9.21
N VAL A 2 4.21 -29.49 10.32
CA VAL A 2 3.30 -28.37 10.55
C VAL A 2 4.09 -27.04 10.63
N GLU A 3 5.28 -27.07 11.20
CA GLU A 3 6.16 -25.90 11.31
C GLU A 3 6.61 -25.36 9.94
N GLN A 4 6.88 -26.25 8.97
CA GLN A 4 7.31 -25.84 7.63
C GLN A 4 6.20 -25.13 6.86
N ASN A 5 4.93 -25.51 7.07
CA ASN A 5 3.80 -24.86 6.42
C ASN A 5 3.55 -23.46 6.99
N ILE A 6 3.72 -23.31 8.31
CA ILE A 6 3.56 -22.01 8.98
C ILE A 6 4.65 -21.03 8.52
N ASP A 7 5.90 -21.49 8.43
CA ASP A 7 7.01 -20.68 7.96
C ASP A 7 6.83 -20.28 6.50
N GLY A 8 6.33 -21.18 5.65
CA GLY A 8 6.05 -20.90 4.26
C GLY A 8 4.96 -19.86 4.05
N GLU A 9 3.90 -19.93 4.86
CA GLU A 9 2.81 -18.95 4.83
C GLU A 9 3.28 -17.57 5.30
N LEU A 10 4.05 -17.54 6.38
CA LEU A 10 4.62 -16.31 6.91
C LEU A 10 5.54 -15.65 5.90
N ASP A 11 6.39 -16.43 5.24
CA ASP A 11 7.28 -15.92 4.18
C ASP A 11 6.49 -15.33 3.02
N LYS A 12 5.38 -15.94 2.63
CA LYS A 12 4.51 -15.42 1.58
C LYS A 12 3.90 -14.08 1.96
N ILE A 13 3.41 -13.98 3.20
CA ILE A 13 2.81 -12.74 3.71
C ILE A 13 3.86 -11.63 3.76
N LEU A 14 5.05 -11.91 4.28
CA LEU A 14 6.15 -10.95 4.37
C LEU A 14 6.60 -10.49 2.98
N THR A 15 6.69 -11.44 2.04
CA THR A 15 7.05 -11.12 0.64
C THR A 15 6.00 -10.24 0.00
N GLN A 16 4.73 -10.56 0.19
CA GLN A 16 3.62 -9.77 -0.35
C GLN A 16 3.61 -8.36 0.21
N MET A 17 3.83 -8.19 1.50
CA MET A 17 3.94 -6.87 2.12
C MET A 17 5.10 -6.08 1.54
N THR A 18 6.26 -6.72 1.34
CA THR A 18 7.44 -6.09 0.73
C THR A 18 7.12 -5.58 -0.67
N ASP A 19 6.43 -6.38 -1.48
CA ASP A 19 6.06 -6.02 -2.84
C ASP A 19 5.07 -4.85 -2.87
N ILE A 20 4.10 -4.84 -1.95
CA ILE A 20 3.16 -3.72 -1.81
C ILE A 20 3.89 -2.45 -1.41
N PHE A 21 4.81 -2.53 -0.46
CA PHE A 21 5.63 -1.37 -0.07
C PHE A 21 6.45 -0.84 -1.24
N LYS A 22 7.05 -1.71 -2.03
CA LYS A 22 7.78 -1.32 -3.24
C LYS A 22 6.86 -0.63 -4.25
N ALA A 23 5.66 -1.17 -4.44
CA ALA A 23 4.69 -0.59 -5.37
C ALA A 23 4.32 0.84 -4.97
N ILE A 24 4.10 1.09 -3.68
CA ILE A 24 3.71 2.42 -3.20
C ILE A 24 4.89 3.31 -2.82
N ALA A 25 6.12 2.81 -2.95
CA ALA A 25 7.31 3.63 -2.70
C ALA A 25 7.51 4.72 -3.75
N ASP A 26 7.03 4.51 -4.96
CA ASP A 26 7.15 5.48 -6.03
C ASP A 26 6.07 6.56 -5.92
N PRO A 27 6.46 7.85 -5.90
CA PRO A 27 5.47 8.93 -5.76
C PRO A 27 4.45 8.97 -6.90
N THR A 28 4.87 8.68 -8.13
CA THR A 28 3.96 8.66 -9.28
C THR A 28 2.89 7.60 -9.12
N ARG A 29 3.27 6.41 -8.67
CA ARG A 29 2.29 5.33 -8.43
C ARG A 29 1.32 5.68 -7.32
N ARG A 30 1.79 6.35 -6.25
CA ARG A 30 0.87 6.83 -5.20
C ARG A 30 -0.14 7.84 -5.74
N GLU A 31 0.29 8.75 -6.60
CA GLU A 31 -0.60 9.74 -7.20
C GLU A 31 -1.60 9.09 -8.15
N ILE A 32 -1.18 8.09 -8.92
CA ILE A 32 -2.08 7.32 -9.78
C ILE A 32 -3.15 6.63 -8.93
N LEU A 33 -2.76 5.99 -7.83
CA LEU A 33 -3.71 5.34 -6.93
C LEU A 33 -4.70 6.33 -6.34
N MET A 34 -4.23 7.48 -5.89
CA MET A 34 -5.13 8.52 -5.35
C MET A 34 -6.15 8.97 -6.37
N MET A 35 -5.75 9.07 -7.62
CA MET A 35 -6.63 9.45 -8.71
C MET A 35 -7.67 8.37 -8.98
N VAL A 36 -7.24 7.12 -9.08
CA VAL A 36 -8.11 5.99 -9.41
C VAL A 36 -9.07 5.64 -8.25
N VAL A 37 -8.65 5.86 -7.01
CA VAL A 37 -9.51 5.67 -5.84
C VAL A 37 -10.71 6.62 -5.86
N GLN A 38 -10.51 7.84 -6.33
CA GLN A 38 -11.58 8.83 -6.40
C GLN A 38 -12.62 8.49 -7.44
N GLU A 39 -12.17 8.02 -8.61
CA GLU A 39 -13.06 7.51 -9.66
C GLU A 39 -12.27 6.65 -10.63
N PRO A 40 -12.92 5.64 -11.24
CA PRO A 40 -12.27 4.85 -12.30
C PRO A 40 -11.76 5.76 -13.40
N THR A 41 -10.53 5.53 -13.85
CA THR A 41 -9.85 6.42 -14.78
C THR A 41 -9.27 5.65 -15.96
N ASN A 42 -9.44 6.21 -17.14
CA ASN A 42 -8.90 5.66 -18.38
C ASN A 42 -7.38 5.80 -18.42
N VAL A 43 -6.68 4.81 -18.97
CA VAL A 43 -5.22 4.83 -19.10
C VAL A 43 -4.74 6.06 -19.85
N ASN A 44 -5.44 6.48 -20.90
CA ASN A 44 -5.07 7.69 -21.67
C ASN A 44 -5.15 8.97 -20.82
N THR A 45 -6.17 9.06 -19.97
CA THR A 45 -6.33 10.20 -19.08
C THR A 45 -5.19 10.26 -18.08
N ILE A 46 -4.75 9.12 -17.57
CA ILE A 46 -3.61 9.06 -16.67
C ILE A 46 -2.35 9.54 -17.39
N ALA A 47 -2.12 9.08 -18.62
CA ALA A 47 -0.95 9.46 -19.39
C ALA A 47 -0.92 10.96 -19.64
N GLU A 48 -2.05 11.55 -19.99
CA GLU A 48 -2.14 13.00 -20.22
C GLU A 48 -1.87 13.80 -18.95
N LYS A 49 -2.47 13.39 -17.85
CA LYS A 49 -2.32 14.12 -16.58
C LYS A 49 -0.90 14.13 -16.06
N PHE A 50 -0.19 13.02 -16.19
CA PHE A 50 1.19 12.91 -15.70
C PHE A 50 2.24 13.26 -16.75
N ASN A 51 1.81 13.66 -17.96
CA ASN A 51 2.70 13.99 -19.07
C ASN A 51 3.73 12.87 -19.31
N MET A 52 3.21 11.64 -19.37
CA MET A 52 4.03 10.45 -19.57
C MET A 52 3.60 9.71 -20.82
N SER A 53 4.51 8.94 -21.40
CA SER A 53 4.17 8.06 -22.51
C SER A 53 3.27 6.93 -22.03
N ARG A 54 2.48 6.36 -22.95
CA ARG A 54 1.65 5.20 -22.65
C ARG A 54 2.46 4.00 -22.12
N PRO A 55 3.62 3.66 -22.70
CA PRO A 55 4.45 2.59 -22.14
C PRO A 55 4.91 2.85 -20.70
N ALA A 56 5.24 4.10 -20.37
CA ALA A 56 5.64 4.46 -19.01
C ALA A 56 4.49 4.29 -18.03
N VAL A 57 3.30 4.75 -18.40
CA VAL A 57 2.08 4.55 -17.58
C VAL A 57 1.80 3.07 -17.43
N SER A 58 1.89 2.30 -18.51
CA SER A 58 1.62 0.87 -18.49
C SER A 58 2.53 0.11 -17.52
N LYS A 59 3.79 0.51 -17.40
CA LYS A 59 4.72 -0.07 -16.43
C LYS A 59 4.26 0.19 -14.98
N HIS A 60 3.88 1.41 -14.68
CA HIS A 60 3.37 1.75 -13.35
C HIS A 60 2.09 1.00 -13.02
N LEU A 61 1.17 0.94 -13.98
CA LEU A 61 -0.10 0.23 -13.80
C LEU A 61 0.11 -1.27 -13.61
N LYS A 62 1.05 -1.86 -14.35
CA LYS A 62 1.37 -3.28 -14.21
C LYS A 62 1.87 -3.61 -12.81
N ILE A 63 2.76 -2.79 -12.27
CA ILE A 63 3.27 -2.98 -10.92
C ILE A 63 2.14 -2.90 -9.90
N LEU A 64 1.26 -1.92 -10.03
CA LEU A 64 0.10 -1.77 -9.14
C LEU A 64 -0.86 -2.95 -9.27
N GLU A 65 -1.12 -3.40 -10.49
CA GLU A 65 -2.02 -4.53 -10.75
C GLU A 65 -1.46 -5.84 -10.20
N GLU A 66 -0.18 -6.10 -10.43
CA GLU A 66 0.50 -7.30 -9.93
C GLU A 66 0.48 -7.40 -8.41
N ASN A 67 0.43 -6.27 -7.73
CA ASN A 67 0.38 -6.21 -6.27
C ASN A 67 -1.04 -6.06 -5.72
N GLY A 68 -2.05 -6.23 -6.56
CA GLY A 68 -3.44 -6.24 -6.13
C GLY A 68 -3.99 -4.90 -5.70
N LEU A 69 -3.37 -3.78 -6.12
CA LEU A 69 -3.79 -2.43 -5.73
C LEU A 69 -4.77 -1.81 -6.71
N LEU A 70 -4.82 -2.31 -7.94
CA LEU A 70 -5.81 -1.92 -8.92
C LEU A 70 -6.05 -3.07 -9.90
N PHE A 71 -7.12 -2.96 -10.67
CA PHE A 71 -7.34 -3.84 -11.80
C PHE A 71 -7.76 -3.03 -13.00
N ILE A 72 -7.49 -3.57 -14.19
CA ILE A 72 -7.76 -2.91 -15.46
C ILE A 72 -8.83 -3.72 -16.18
N GLN A 73 -9.86 -3.03 -16.65
CA GLN A 73 -10.96 -3.65 -17.35
C GLN A 73 -11.22 -2.91 -18.66
N ASN A 74 -11.38 -3.67 -19.74
CA ASN A 74 -11.71 -3.09 -21.03
C ASN A 74 -13.19 -2.67 -21.05
N SER A 75 -13.47 -1.57 -21.76
CA SER A 75 -14.85 -1.15 -21.95
C SER A 75 -15.60 -2.16 -22.81
N ASP A 76 -16.81 -2.54 -22.40
CA ASP A 76 -17.66 -3.47 -23.15
C ASP A 76 -18.18 -2.87 -24.45
N ILE A 77 -18.28 -1.53 -24.50
CA ILE A 77 -18.84 -0.82 -25.67
C ILE A 77 -17.79 -0.61 -26.75
N ASP A 78 -16.58 -0.28 -26.34
CA ASP A 78 -15.46 -0.04 -27.24
C ASP A 78 -14.21 -0.67 -26.64
N GLY A 79 -13.88 -1.89 -27.05
CA GLY A 79 -12.75 -2.65 -26.51
C GLY A 79 -11.39 -1.95 -26.54
N ARG A 80 -11.35 -0.67 -26.96
CA ARG A 80 -10.15 0.15 -27.01
C ARG A 80 -9.91 0.91 -25.71
N GLN A 81 -10.95 1.12 -24.88
CA GLN A 81 -10.81 1.84 -23.63
C GLN A 81 -10.46 0.88 -22.51
N ARG A 82 -9.39 1.20 -21.81
CA ARG A 82 -8.93 0.43 -20.65
C ARG A 82 -9.10 1.32 -19.43
N ASN A 83 -10.00 0.93 -18.53
CA ASN A 83 -10.30 1.67 -17.30
C ASN A 83 -9.62 1.00 -16.13
N CYS A 84 -9.04 1.83 -15.28
CA CYS A 84 -8.39 1.41 -14.04
C CYS A 84 -9.32 1.61 -12.86
N TYR A 85 -9.44 0.58 -12.04
CA TYR A 85 -10.27 0.56 -10.84
C TYR A 85 -9.37 0.26 -9.63
N ALA A 86 -9.56 1.00 -8.55
CA ALA A 86 -8.81 0.73 -7.33
C ALA A 86 -9.30 -0.56 -6.66
N GLN A 87 -8.35 -1.28 -6.09
CA GLN A 87 -8.65 -2.50 -5.32
C GLN A 87 -7.71 -2.50 -4.12
N LEU A 88 -8.18 -1.95 -3.00
CA LEU A 88 -7.30 -1.67 -1.87
C LEU A 88 -7.35 -2.72 -0.76
N GLY A 89 -8.00 -3.87 -1.03
CA GLY A 89 -8.07 -4.95 -0.04
C GLY A 89 -6.70 -5.44 0.44
N ALA A 90 -5.71 -5.43 -0.45
CA ALA A 90 -4.35 -5.84 -0.11
C ALA A 90 -3.68 -4.92 0.92
N LEU A 91 -4.16 -3.68 1.07
CA LEU A 91 -3.61 -2.74 2.04
C LEU A 91 -4.03 -3.05 3.49
N LYS A 92 -4.98 -3.95 3.70
CA LYS A 92 -5.42 -4.32 5.05
C LYS A 92 -4.29 -4.86 5.91
N GLU A 93 -3.43 -5.68 5.33
CA GLU A 93 -2.30 -6.26 6.06
C GLU A 93 -1.31 -5.19 6.50
N ILE A 94 -1.08 -4.20 5.62
CA ILE A 94 -0.23 -3.05 5.94
C ILE A 94 -0.86 -2.21 7.04
N GLU A 95 -2.16 -2.01 6.99
CA GLU A 95 -2.90 -1.27 8.01
C GLU A 95 -2.77 -1.94 9.38
N VAL A 96 -2.89 -3.26 9.44
CA VAL A 96 -2.70 -4.03 10.68
C VAL A 96 -1.28 -3.85 11.19
N PHE A 97 -0.29 -3.93 10.32
CA PHE A 97 1.11 -3.74 10.69
C PHE A 97 1.36 -2.34 11.25
N ILE A 98 0.81 -1.32 10.61
CA ILE A 98 0.94 0.07 11.08
C ILE A 98 0.31 0.24 12.46
N ARG A 99 -0.88 -0.34 12.68
CA ARG A 99 -1.56 -0.30 13.97
C ARG A 99 -0.73 -0.97 15.06
N GLN A 100 -0.06 -2.08 14.75
CA GLN A 100 0.82 -2.75 15.69
C GLN A 100 2.02 -1.88 16.06
N LEU A 101 2.61 -1.21 15.06
CA LEU A 101 3.71 -0.27 15.32
C LEU A 101 3.25 0.88 16.22
N GLU A 102 2.09 1.45 15.96
CA GLU A 102 1.53 2.53 16.76
C GLU A 102 1.29 2.08 18.21
N LYS A 103 0.75 0.87 18.36
CA LYS A 103 0.48 0.31 19.69
C LYS A 103 1.77 0.15 20.50
N PHE A 104 2.80 -0.43 19.90
CA PHE A 104 4.10 -0.58 20.57
C PHE A 104 4.75 0.75 20.87
N TRP A 105 4.67 1.68 19.92
CA TRP A 105 5.22 3.03 20.08
C TRP A 105 4.53 3.78 21.24
N ASN A 106 3.21 3.74 21.27
CA ASN A 106 2.43 4.38 22.33
C ASN A 106 2.72 3.76 23.69
N SER A 107 2.88 2.45 23.75
CA SER A 107 3.27 1.75 24.98
C SER A 107 4.62 2.22 25.48
N LYS A 108 5.60 2.36 24.60
CA LYS A 108 6.93 2.88 24.96
C LYS A 108 6.87 4.32 25.45
N LEU A 109 6.07 5.15 24.79
CA LEU A 109 5.90 6.54 25.22
C LEU A 109 5.26 6.63 26.61
N ASN A 110 4.28 5.77 26.89
CA ASN A 110 3.64 5.71 28.20
C ASN A 110 4.64 5.28 29.28
N HIS A 111 5.45 4.27 29.00
CA HIS A 111 6.51 3.83 29.92
C HIS A 111 7.53 4.95 30.19
N LEU A 112 7.92 5.66 29.15
CA LEU A 112 8.84 6.79 29.29
C LEU A 112 8.23 7.90 30.11
N GLY A 113 6.95 8.21 29.88
CA GLY A 113 6.21 9.19 30.67
C GLY A 113 6.15 8.83 32.13
N ASP A 114 5.83 7.57 32.44
CA ASP A 114 5.81 7.05 33.81
C ASP A 114 7.19 7.14 34.47
N TYR A 115 8.23 6.79 33.73
CA TYR A 115 9.60 6.88 34.21
C TYR A 115 9.99 8.32 34.57
N LEU A 116 9.65 9.26 33.70
CA LEU A 116 9.93 10.68 33.93
C LEU A 116 9.15 11.25 35.13
N ASP A 117 7.89 10.83 35.29
CA ASP A 117 7.07 11.24 36.43
C ASP A 117 7.64 10.72 37.75
N LYS A 118 8.06 9.47 37.79
CA LYS A 118 8.71 8.87 38.95
C LYS A 118 10.00 9.60 39.29
N LYS A 119 10.77 9.99 38.29
CA LYS A 119 12.02 10.73 38.47
C LYS A 119 11.76 12.13 39.03
N LYS A 120 10.71 12.80 38.58
CA LYS A 120 10.28 14.09 39.13
C LYS A 120 9.89 13.99 40.60
N LYS A 121 9.19 12.93 41.01
CA LYS A 121 8.78 12.69 42.39
C LYS A 121 9.97 12.44 43.31
N LYS A 122 11.05 11.82 42.78
CA LYS A 122 12.27 11.54 43.56
C LYS A 122 13.16 12.76 43.77
N THR A 123 12.99 13.80 42.96
CA THR A 123 13.80 15.02 43.07
C THR A 123 13.23 16.04 44.04
N LYS A 124 12.15 15.72 44.69
CA LYS A 124 11.66 16.48 45.83
C LYS A 124 12.29 15.95 47.11
#